data_031b4f90ea91afa763215039ef87f1eb
#
_entry.id   031b4f90ea91afa763215039ef87f1eb
#
_cell.length_a   1.000
_cell.length_b   1.000
_cell.length_c   1.000
_cell.angle_alpha   90.00
_cell.angle_beta   90.00
_cell.angle_gamma   90.00
#
_symmetry.space_group_name_H-M   'P 1'
#
loop_
_entity.id
_entity.type
_entity.pdbx_description
1 polymer ?
#
loop_
_entity_poly.entity_id
_entity_poly.type
_entity_poly.pdbx_seq_one_letter_code
_entity_poly.pdbx_strand_id
1 'polypeptide(L)'
;SPEEAFAVWGHEEAVRRLVRVIRLTQPAVIISNHGTQKDHGHHQAIGIALQEAFDAAGDSSKFPELEKEGLQPWQPHLLYLRAWQSTPDAARIDINELDSMRGKTYARIAADALDEHKSQGMGFFIDFYLSGKVQPAYSLVKSHSASGDADTGDAVLFRGLQESLDAPAKWPVDEAWLKTLLDRGPVSGEGNANATVARWNETRWDRAVALVEKLQLSTELDDVLVVPGQPVTVTFRMTDFGEREAASVAFSVETAPWFDTALPAPVSVEMAENRSVSTKVSITAPPDAALSVPEGEHLFDPHFMEPQLTAVARVTVEGADRSVELRVPLTLKVAPRVEAKVVNSPLLVRRGTLHDAVFDVLVKNNAPEQAKGNVMLSMAPGFTLDQTSIPFDLAKGGERIYSVHAKIGDNLGPRDYLLNAVIEGDARPSFGVARLVDVDVP
;
A
#
# COMPACT_ATOMS: atom_id res chain seq x y z
N SER A 1 -10.24 -20.12 -14.72
CA SER A 1 -11.32 -19.36 -15.40
C SER A 1 -11.80 -18.21 -14.51
N PRO A 2 -12.54 -17.21 -15.04
CA PRO A 2 -13.15 -16.18 -14.21
C PRO A 2 -14.18 -16.74 -13.22
N GLU A 3 -14.89 -17.81 -13.57
CA GLU A 3 -15.85 -18.50 -12.71
C GLU A 3 -15.17 -19.09 -11.47
N GLU A 4 -14.00 -19.70 -11.62
CA GLU A 4 -13.20 -20.21 -10.50
C GLU A 4 -12.72 -19.08 -9.59
N ALA A 5 -12.30 -17.97 -10.18
CA ALA A 5 -11.91 -16.79 -9.40
C ALA A 5 -13.09 -16.25 -8.56
N PHE A 6 -14.26 -16.11 -9.16
CA PHE A 6 -15.46 -15.67 -8.46
C PHE A 6 -15.98 -16.68 -7.43
N ALA A 7 -15.78 -17.99 -7.66
CA ALA A 7 -16.12 -19.00 -6.67
C ALA A 7 -15.30 -18.85 -5.37
N VAL A 8 -14.06 -18.36 -5.49
CA VAL A 8 -13.17 -18.12 -4.33
C VAL A 8 -13.39 -16.73 -3.72
N TRP A 9 -13.49 -15.69 -4.55
CA TRP A 9 -13.58 -14.32 -4.07
C TRP A 9 -14.98 -13.89 -3.62
N GLY A 10 -16.02 -14.56 -4.15
CA GLY A 10 -17.39 -14.07 -4.14
C GLY A 10 -17.59 -12.99 -5.21
N HIS A 11 -18.48 -13.26 -6.19
CA HIS A 11 -18.69 -12.31 -7.31
C HIS A 11 -19.18 -10.95 -6.81
N GLU A 12 -20.24 -10.95 -6.01
CA GLU A 12 -20.82 -9.72 -5.43
C GLU A 12 -19.83 -8.97 -4.55
N GLU A 13 -19.03 -9.69 -3.75
CA GLU A 13 -18.01 -9.10 -2.92
C GLU A 13 -16.89 -8.43 -3.75
N ALA A 14 -16.47 -9.04 -4.85
CA ALA A 14 -15.51 -8.45 -5.78
C ALA A 14 -16.05 -7.14 -6.38
N VAL A 15 -17.31 -7.14 -6.82
CA VAL A 15 -17.98 -5.92 -7.31
C VAL A 15 -18.10 -4.87 -6.20
N ARG A 16 -18.53 -5.25 -5.00
CA ARG A 16 -18.66 -4.34 -3.84
C ARG A 16 -17.35 -3.63 -3.50
N ARG A 17 -16.23 -4.37 -3.50
CA ARG A 17 -14.89 -3.80 -3.26
C ARG A 17 -14.48 -2.80 -4.33
N LEU A 18 -14.77 -3.08 -5.59
CA LEU A 18 -14.51 -2.14 -6.69
C LEU A 18 -15.40 -0.89 -6.57
N VAL A 19 -16.70 -1.05 -6.26
CA VAL A 19 -17.62 0.07 -6.00
C VAL A 19 -17.09 0.93 -4.84
N ARG A 20 -16.62 0.31 -3.76
CA ARG A 20 -16.03 1.02 -2.62
C ARG A 20 -14.84 1.89 -3.07
N VAL A 21 -13.94 1.33 -3.88
CA VAL A 21 -12.79 2.09 -4.40
C VAL A 21 -13.25 3.23 -5.31
N ILE A 22 -14.21 3.00 -6.19
CA ILE A 22 -14.74 4.03 -7.10
C ILE A 22 -15.38 5.17 -6.29
N ARG A 23 -16.23 4.86 -5.32
CA ARG A 23 -16.87 5.89 -4.46
C ARG A 23 -15.86 6.63 -3.58
N LEU A 24 -14.80 5.93 -3.14
CA LEU A 24 -13.72 6.53 -2.34
C LEU A 24 -12.88 7.50 -3.17
N THR A 25 -12.50 7.09 -4.39
CA THR A 25 -11.54 7.84 -5.24
C THR A 25 -12.21 8.81 -6.20
N GLN A 26 -13.50 8.66 -6.44
CA GLN A 26 -14.33 9.49 -7.33
C GLN A 26 -13.67 9.78 -8.70
N PRO A 27 -13.21 8.74 -9.44
CA PRO A 27 -12.55 8.94 -10.71
C PRO A 27 -13.54 9.37 -11.80
N ALA A 28 -13.13 10.30 -12.65
CA ALA A 28 -13.88 10.62 -13.87
C ALA A 28 -13.65 9.56 -14.96
N VAL A 29 -12.42 9.03 -15.03
CA VAL A 29 -12.01 8.01 -16.00
C VAL A 29 -11.42 6.81 -15.26
N ILE A 30 -11.82 5.62 -15.68
CA ILE A 30 -11.25 4.35 -15.21
C ILE A 30 -10.55 3.67 -16.39
N ILE A 31 -9.30 3.26 -16.19
CA ILE A 31 -8.50 2.53 -17.16
C ILE A 31 -8.05 1.24 -16.52
N SER A 32 -8.37 0.09 -17.15
CA SER A 32 -7.93 -1.22 -16.71
C SER A 32 -7.00 -1.88 -17.73
N ASN A 33 -5.89 -2.44 -17.24
CA ASN A 33 -5.01 -3.29 -18.05
C ASN A 33 -5.60 -4.68 -18.31
N HIS A 34 -6.72 -5.02 -17.68
CA HIS A 34 -7.37 -6.32 -17.80
C HIS A 34 -8.68 -6.18 -18.58
N GLY A 35 -8.80 -7.03 -19.60
CA GLY A 35 -10.03 -7.19 -20.36
C GLY A 35 -10.87 -8.36 -19.84
N THR A 36 -11.94 -8.68 -20.57
CA THR A 36 -12.83 -9.80 -20.25
C THR A 36 -12.50 -11.08 -21.00
N GLN A 37 -11.51 -11.05 -21.88
CA GLN A 37 -11.12 -12.16 -22.75
C GLN A 37 -9.62 -12.21 -22.98
N LYS A 38 -9.11 -13.37 -23.39
CA LYS A 38 -7.70 -13.59 -23.81
C LYS A 38 -6.66 -13.31 -22.71
N ASP A 39 -7.06 -13.53 -21.46
CA ASP A 39 -6.19 -13.39 -20.31
C ASP A 39 -6.45 -14.56 -19.34
N HIS A 40 -5.66 -14.72 -18.27
CA HIS A 40 -5.99 -15.75 -17.30
C HIS A 40 -7.20 -15.37 -16.42
N GLY A 41 -7.78 -16.36 -15.73
CA GLY A 41 -9.09 -16.24 -15.09
C GLY A 41 -9.24 -15.06 -14.12
N HIS A 42 -8.22 -14.77 -13.31
CA HIS A 42 -8.28 -13.64 -12.37
C HIS A 42 -8.36 -12.29 -13.09
N HIS A 43 -7.61 -12.09 -14.17
CA HIS A 43 -7.65 -10.86 -14.96
C HIS A 43 -9.00 -10.67 -15.64
N GLN A 44 -9.55 -11.76 -16.20
CA GLN A 44 -10.89 -11.71 -16.80
C GLN A 44 -11.96 -11.40 -15.75
N ALA A 45 -11.88 -12.01 -14.56
CA ALA A 45 -12.81 -11.76 -13.47
C ALA A 45 -12.81 -10.28 -13.05
N ILE A 46 -11.63 -9.66 -12.93
CA ILE A 46 -11.54 -8.21 -12.65
C ILE A 46 -12.15 -7.37 -13.77
N GLY A 47 -11.88 -7.71 -15.05
CA GLY A 47 -12.47 -6.99 -16.18
C GLY A 47 -14.00 -7.07 -16.23
N ILE A 48 -14.57 -8.21 -15.82
CA ILE A 48 -16.03 -8.43 -15.72
C ILE A 48 -16.59 -7.61 -14.54
N ALA A 49 -16.05 -7.84 -13.33
CA ALA A 49 -16.52 -7.16 -12.11
C ALA A 49 -16.41 -5.63 -12.20
N LEU A 50 -15.37 -5.11 -12.89
CA LEU A 50 -15.18 -3.67 -13.05
C LEU A 50 -16.26 -3.02 -13.92
N GLN A 51 -16.76 -3.71 -14.95
CA GLN A 51 -17.87 -3.21 -15.76
C GLN A 51 -19.17 -3.13 -14.97
N GLU A 52 -19.42 -4.11 -14.09
CA GLU A 52 -20.57 -4.09 -13.19
C GLU A 52 -20.42 -3.00 -12.12
N ALA A 53 -19.23 -2.87 -11.55
CA ALA A 53 -18.94 -1.86 -10.54
C ALA A 53 -19.03 -0.42 -11.08
N PHE A 54 -18.70 -0.21 -12.35
CA PHE A 54 -18.82 1.09 -13.02
C PHE A 54 -20.25 1.62 -12.99
N ASP A 55 -21.25 0.78 -13.29
CA ASP A 55 -22.65 1.17 -13.23
C ASP A 55 -23.16 1.21 -11.77
N ALA A 56 -22.79 0.20 -10.97
CA ALA A 56 -23.26 0.08 -9.59
C ALA A 56 -22.74 1.20 -8.69
N ALA A 57 -21.60 1.82 -9.01
CA ALA A 57 -21.03 2.88 -8.17
C ALA A 57 -21.88 4.15 -8.16
N GLY A 58 -22.58 4.47 -9.26
CA GLY A 58 -23.50 5.59 -9.34
C GLY A 58 -24.90 5.31 -8.78
N ASP A 59 -25.24 4.07 -8.55
CA ASP A 59 -26.56 3.63 -8.08
C ASP A 59 -26.62 3.59 -6.54
N SER A 60 -27.39 4.48 -5.92
CA SER A 60 -27.58 4.52 -4.46
C SER A 60 -28.26 3.27 -3.89
N SER A 61 -29.02 2.51 -4.71
CA SER A 61 -29.63 1.27 -4.28
C SER A 61 -28.65 0.10 -4.15
N LYS A 62 -27.45 0.24 -4.75
CA LYS A 62 -26.40 -0.76 -4.71
C LYS A 62 -25.44 -0.46 -3.56
N PHE A 63 -25.19 -1.48 -2.73
CA PHE A 63 -24.27 -1.41 -1.59
C PHE A 63 -24.52 -0.20 -0.67
N PRO A 64 -25.76 -0.05 -0.14
CA PRO A 64 -26.14 1.09 0.69
C PRO A 64 -25.35 1.17 2.01
N GLU A 65 -24.73 0.09 2.45
CA GLU A 65 -23.84 0.06 3.60
C GLU A 65 -22.61 0.95 3.43
N LEU A 66 -22.14 1.17 2.19
CA LEU A 66 -21.01 2.05 1.91
C LEU A 66 -21.31 3.51 2.20
N GLU A 67 -22.59 3.92 2.14
CA GLU A 67 -22.99 5.29 2.54
C GLU A 67 -22.79 5.50 4.04
N LYS A 68 -22.92 4.45 4.87
CA LYS A 68 -22.62 4.51 6.30
C LYS A 68 -21.13 4.70 6.58
N GLU A 69 -20.27 4.31 5.63
CA GLU A 69 -18.82 4.59 5.64
C GLU A 69 -18.52 6.02 5.14
N GLY A 70 -19.53 6.83 4.78
CA GLY A 70 -19.38 8.16 4.20
C GLY A 70 -19.12 8.15 2.69
N LEU A 71 -19.22 7.00 2.03
CA LEU A 71 -18.94 6.83 0.61
C LEU A 71 -20.23 7.00 -0.21
N GLN A 72 -20.47 8.23 -0.66
CA GLN A 72 -21.65 8.57 -1.47
C GLN A 72 -21.56 7.96 -2.88
N PRO A 73 -22.71 7.69 -3.54
CA PRO A 73 -22.73 7.27 -4.93
C PRO A 73 -21.91 8.19 -5.83
N TRP A 74 -21.14 7.59 -6.73
CA TRP A 74 -20.32 8.30 -7.70
C TRP A 74 -20.35 7.61 -9.04
N GLN A 75 -20.75 8.33 -10.10
CA GLN A 75 -20.80 7.81 -11.46
C GLN A 75 -19.56 8.25 -12.24
N PRO A 76 -18.61 7.34 -12.53
CA PRO A 76 -17.53 7.63 -13.46
C PRO A 76 -18.06 7.93 -14.86
N HIS A 77 -17.36 8.75 -15.62
CA HIS A 77 -17.78 9.11 -16.98
C HIS A 77 -17.37 8.08 -18.03
N LEU A 78 -16.15 7.57 -17.95
CA LEU A 78 -15.55 6.70 -18.97
C LEU A 78 -14.87 5.48 -18.34
N LEU A 79 -15.06 4.31 -18.97
CA LEU A 79 -14.34 3.08 -18.65
C LEU A 79 -13.65 2.54 -19.90
N TYR A 80 -12.33 2.41 -19.80
CA TYR A 80 -11.48 1.78 -20.81
C TYR A 80 -10.93 0.44 -20.33
N LEU A 81 -10.94 -0.56 -21.21
CA LEU A 81 -10.26 -1.83 -20.99
C LEU A 81 -9.13 -2.02 -22.00
N ARG A 82 -8.07 -2.71 -21.58
CA ARG A 82 -6.95 -3.06 -22.45
C ARG A 82 -7.43 -3.80 -23.70
N ALA A 83 -7.05 -3.29 -24.87
CA ALA A 83 -7.29 -3.93 -26.15
C ALA A 83 -6.01 -4.64 -26.63
N TRP A 84 -6.03 -5.97 -26.69
CA TRP A 84 -4.92 -6.78 -27.21
C TRP A 84 -4.86 -6.79 -28.74
N GLN A 85 -5.99 -6.51 -29.39
CA GLN A 85 -6.07 -6.29 -30.83
C GLN A 85 -6.50 -4.83 -31.02
N SER A 86 -5.69 -4.09 -31.75
CA SER A 86 -5.99 -2.70 -32.05
C SER A 86 -7.25 -2.61 -32.90
N THR A 87 -8.28 -1.98 -32.37
CA THR A 87 -9.43 -1.53 -33.14
C THR A 87 -9.17 -0.09 -33.63
N PRO A 88 -9.81 0.35 -34.73
CA PRO A 88 -9.63 1.73 -35.19
C PRO A 88 -9.94 2.80 -34.14
N ASP A 89 -10.90 2.49 -33.25
CA ASP A 89 -11.42 3.40 -32.24
C ASP A 89 -10.73 3.29 -30.87
N ALA A 90 -9.69 2.45 -30.75
CA ALA A 90 -8.97 2.29 -29.48
C ALA A 90 -8.07 3.50 -29.23
N ALA A 91 -8.12 4.01 -28.02
CA ALA A 91 -7.16 5.00 -27.53
C ALA A 91 -5.76 4.38 -27.45
N ARG A 92 -4.78 5.01 -28.08
CA ARG A 92 -3.38 4.56 -28.08
C ARG A 92 -2.52 5.51 -27.30
N ILE A 93 -1.57 4.94 -26.55
CA ILE A 93 -0.61 5.72 -25.79
C ILE A 93 0.77 5.49 -26.42
N ASP A 94 1.42 6.57 -26.86
CA ASP A 94 2.81 6.49 -27.33
C ASP A 94 3.76 6.40 -26.11
N ILE A 95 4.18 5.20 -25.82
CA ILE A 95 5.13 4.93 -24.75
C ILE A 95 6.58 5.18 -25.15
N ASN A 96 6.86 5.48 -26.41
CA ASN A 96 8.21 5.82 -26.90
C ASN A 96 8.53 7.32 -26.75
N GLU A 97 7.55 8.09 -26.33
CA GLU A 97 7.75 9.50 -25.97
C GLU A 97 8.75 9.63 -24.81
N LEU A 98 9.61 10.65 -24.90
CA LEU A 98 10.64 10.91 -23.91
C LEU A 98 10.05 11.69 -22.72
N ASP A 99 10.15 11.13 -21.52
CA ASP A 99 10.02 11.91 -20.28
C ASP A 99 11.24 12.81 -20.12
N SER A 100 11.08 14.09 -20.41
CA SER A 100 12.16 15.07 -20.39
C SER A 100 12.76 15.27 -18.98
N MET A 101 12.01 15.00 -17.91
CA MET A 101 12.48 15.13 -16.54
C MET A 101 13.40 13.96 -16.15
N ARG A 102 13.11 12.74 -16.65
CA ARG A 102 13.87 11.53 -16.34
C ARG A 102 14.91 11.18 -17.42
N GLY A 103 14.83 11.81 -18.60
CA GLY A 103 15.70 11.50 -19.73
C GLY A 103 15.52 10.07 -20.27
N LYS A 104 14.38 9.46 -20.03
CA LYS A 104 14.04 8.09 -20.47
C LYS A 104 12.68 8.09 -21.17
N THR A 105 12.48 7.18 -22.12
CA THR A 105 11.13 6.95 -22.67
C THR A 105 10.24 6.27 -21.66
N TYR A 106 8.91 6.46 -21.74
CA TYR A 106 7.96 5.75 -20.88
C TYR A 106 8.08 4.23 -21.02
N ALA A 107 8.38 3.72 -22.22
CA ALA A 107 8.70 2.30 -22.45
C ALA A 107 9.90 1.84 -21.60
N ARG A 108 10.95 2.66 -21.53
CA ARG A 108 12.15 2.33 -20.72
C ARG A 108 11.84 2.37 -19.23
N ILE A 109 11.06 3.33 -18.76
CA ILE A 109 10.63 3.42 -17.36
C ILE A 109 9.81 2.19 -16.98
N ALA A 110 8.86 1.78 -17.84
CA ALA A 110 8.05 0.59 -17.62
C ALA A 110 8.91 -0.70 -17.63
N ALA A 111 9.90 -0.79 -18.53
CA ALA A 111 10.82 -1.93 -18.60
C ALA A 111 11.67 -2.04 -17.32
N ASP A 112 12.19 -0.93 -16.80
CA ASP A 112 12.95 -0.90 -15.56
C ASP A 112 12.10 -1.38 -14.37
N ALA A 113 10.80 -1.00 -14.31
CA ALA A 113 9.88 -1.47 -13.29
C ALA A 113 9.56 -2.97 -13.44
N LEU A 114 9.37 -3.47 -14.68
CA LEU A 114 9.14 -4.90 -14.94
C LEU A 114 10.34 -5.77 -14.59
N ASP A 115 11.56 -5.25 -14.73
CA ASP A 115 12.77 -5.97 -14.37
C ASP A 115 12.85 -6.27 -12.86
N GLU A 116 12.17 -5.51 -12.02
CA GLU A 116 12.07 -5.79 -10.58
C GLU A 116 11.17 -7.01 -10.26
N HIS A 117 10.37 -7.50 -11.20
CA HIS A 117 9.55 -8.71 -11.05
C HIS A 117 10.37 -10.00 -11.28
N LYS A 118 11.43 -10.20 -10.48
CA LYS A 118 12.44 -11.25 -10.66
C LYS A 118 11.89 -12.68 -10.72
N SER A 119 10.77 -12.96 -10.05
CA SER A 119 10.18 -14.31 -10.01
C SER A 119 9.22 -14.62 -11.15
N GLN A 120 8.88 -13.65 -12.01
CA GLN A 120 7.83 -13.80 -13.01
C GLN A 120 8.33 -13.95 -14.45
N GLY A 121 9.65 -13.97 -14.68
CA GLY A 121 10.23 -14.18 -16.01
C GLY A 121 9.88 -13.10 -17.03
N MET A 122 9.87 -11.83 -16.63
CA MET A 122 9.37 -10.69 -17.41
C MET A 122 10.25 -10.28 -18.60
N GLY A 123 11.39 -10.94 -18.83
CA GLY A 123 12.34 -10.58 -19.90
C GLY A 123 11.69 -10.43 -21.28
N PHE A 124 10.80 -11.36 -21.67
CA PHE A 124 10.08 -11.26 -22.92
C PHE A 124 9.24 -9.98 -23.04
N PHE A 125 8.55 -9.58 -21.97
CA PHE A 125 7.75 -8.36 -21.97
C PHE A 125 8.62 -7.11 -22.02
N ILE A 126 9.78 -7.12 -21.36
CA ILE A 126 10.73 -6.03 -21.39
C ILE A 126 11.22 -5.81 -22.83
N ASP A 127 11.68 -6.85 -23.50
CA ASP A 127 12.14 -6.78 -24.90
C ASP A 127 11.02 -6.32 -25.84
N PHE A 128 9.80 -6.79 -25.60
CA PHE A 128 8.61 -6.42 -26.37
C PHE A 128 8.32 -4.91 -26.25
N TYR A 129 8.31 -4.35 -25.05
CA TYR A 129 8.09 -2.92 -24.82
C TYR A 129 9.24 -2.06 -25.41
N LEU A 130 10.49 -2.51 -25.24
CA LEU A 130 11.65 -1.78 -25.74
C LEU A 130 11.84 -1.89 -27.27
N SER A 131 11.13 -2.79 -27.94
CA SER A 131 11.19 -2.94 -29.40
C SER A 131 10.71 -1.69 -30.18
N GLY A 132 10.03 -0.74 -29.52
CA GLY A 132 9.42 0.44 -30.14
C GLY A 132 8.21 0.14 -31.03
N LYS A 133 7.78 -1.14 -31.12
CA LYS A 133 6.69 -1.60 -31.99
C LYS A 133 5.35 -1.65 -31.27
N VAL A 134 5.35 -1.47 -29.96
CA VAL A 134 4.17 -1.65 -29.11
C VAL A 134 3.61 -0.31 -28.71
N GLN A 135 2.35 -0.12 -28.98
CA GLN A 135 1.55 0.97 -28.43
C GLN A 135 0.40 0.36 -27.65
N PRO A 136 0.39 0.51 -26.31
CA PRO A 136 -0.78 0.12 -25.53
C PRO A 136 -2.03 0.76 -26.06
N ALA A 137 -3.06 -0.06 -26.28
CA ALA A 137 -4.34 0.38 -26.78
C ALA A 137 -5.44 0.06 -25.77
N TYR A 138 -6.42 0.95 -25.65
CA TYR A 138 -7.53 0.82 -24.71
C TYR A 138 -8.84 1.10 -25.44
N SER A 139 -9.79 0.18 -25.36
CA SER A 139 -11.12 0.36 -25.93
C SER A 139 -12.06 0.96 -24.91
N LEU A 140 -12.80 1.97 -25.30
CA LEU A 140 -13.90 2.51 -24.51
C LEU A 140 -15.03 1.45 -24.47
N VAL A 141 -15.37 0.98 -23.28
CA VAL A 141 -16.40 -0.06 -23.10
C VAL A 141 -17.65 0.46 -22.43
N LYS A 142 -17.55 1.55 -21.65
CA LYS A 142 -18.70 2.24 -21.05
C LYS A 142 -18.49 3.75 -21.04
N SER A 143 -19.59 4.49 -21.24
CA SER A 143 -19.63 5.95 -21.18
C SER A 143 -20.94 6.41 -20.57
N HIS A 144 -20.87 7.32 -19.61
CA HIS A 144 -21.97 8.09 -19.06
C HIS A 144 -21.84 9.59 -19.41
N SER A 145 -21.04 9.94 -20.42
CA SER A 145 -20.91 11.32 -20.90
C SER A 145 -22.15 11.74 -21.68
N ALA A 146 -22.65 12.93 -21.41
CA ALA A 146 -23.81 13.51 -22.12
C ALA A 146 -23.50 13.92 -23.57
N SER A 147 -22.23 14.00 -23.96
CA SER A 147 -21.81 14.34 -25.32
C SER A 147 -21.65 13.09 -26.16
N GLY A 148 -22.66 12.78 -26.95
CA GLY A 148 -22.71 11.65 -27.89
C GLY A 148 -21.88 11.78 -29.16
N ASP A 149 -20.86 12.61 -29.18
CA ASP A 149 -20.02 12.80 -30.36
C ASP A 149 -18.92 11.77 -30.43
N ALA A 150 -19.15 10.77 -31.29
CA ALA A 150 -18.13 9.88 -31.80
C ALA A 150 -17.20 10.68 -32.76
N ASP A 151 -16.33 11.49 -32.20
CA ASP A 151 -15.28 12.11 -32.98
C ASP A 151 -14.12 11.13 -33.16
N THR A 152 -13.90 10.72 -34.40
CA THR A 152 -12.94 9.70 -34.83
C THR A 152 -11.53 10.24 -35.05
N GLY A 153 -11.17 11.32 -34.37
CA GLY A 153 -9.78 11.79 -34.32
C GLY A 153 -9.09 11.38 -33.03
N ASP A 154 -7.78 11.17 -33.04
CA ASP A 154 -6.89 10.75 -31.96
C ASP A 154 -7.61 10.49 -30.63
N ALA A 155 -7.93 9.22 -30.36
CA ALA A 155 -8.84 8.83 -29.29
C ALA A 155 -8.32 9.30 -27.93
N VAL A 156 -8.75 10.47 -27.53
CA VAL A 156 -8.33 11.10 -26.28
C VAL A 156 -8.99 10.36 -25.13
N LEU A 157 -8.21 9.78 -24.23
CA LEU A 157 -8.68 9.07 -23.03
C LEU A 157 -9.60 9.93 -22.14
N PHE A 158 -9.57 11.24 -22.30
CA PHE A 158 -10.31 12.21 -21.50
C PHE A 158 -11.41 12.93 -22.31
N ARG A 159 -11.95 12.26 -23.32
CA ARG A 159 -13.01 12.80 -24.19
C ARG A 159 -14.19 13.33 -23.36
N GLY A 160 -14.63 14.54 -23.65
CA GLY A 160 -15.74 15.19 -22.95
C GLY A 160 -15.41 15.73 -21.56
N LEU A 161 -14.17 15.58 -21.09
CA LEU A 161 -13.70 16.14 -19.81
C LEU A 161 -12.77 17.36 -20.01
N GLN A 162 -12.50 17.75 -21.24
CA GLN A 162 -11.49 18.76 -21.56
C GLN A 162 -11.85 20.18 -21.12
N GLU A 163 -13.12 20.48 -20.87
CA GLU A 163 -13.55 21.85 -20.52
C GLU A 163 -13.12 22.29 -19.10
N SER A 164 -12.71 21.37 -18.23
CA SER A 164 -12.32 21.68 -16.84
C SER A 164 -10.81 21.65 -16.57
N LEU A 165 -10.00 21.17 -17.53
CA LEU A 165 -8.56 21.07 -17.37
C LEU A 165 -7.86 22.08 -18.28
N ASP A 166 -7.46 23.22 -17.74
CA ASP A 166 -6.44 24.08 -18.34
C ASP A 166 -5.11 23.32 -18.34
N ALA A 167 -4.92 22.43 -19.32
CA ALA A 167 -3.65 21.75 -19.48
C ALA A 167 -2.57 22.78 -19.87
N PRO A 168 -1.36 22.71 -19.31
CA PRO A 168 -0.28 23.58 -19.75
C PRO A 168 0.00 23.29 -21.23
N ALA A 169 0.09 24.37 -22.01
CA ALA A 169 0.38 24.27 -23.43
C ALA A 169 1.78 23.69 -23.74
N LYS A 170 2.62 23.53 -22.71
CA LYS A 170 4.01 23.11 -22.85
C LYS A 170 4.53 22.44 -21.57
N TRP A 171 5.29 21.35 -21.73
CA TRP A 171 6.08 20.75 -20.66
C TRP A 171 7.58 20.96 -20.94
N PRO A 172 8.44 21.22 -19.93
CA PRO A 172 8.07 21.42 -18.52
C PRO A 172 7.29 22.72 -18.34
N VAL A 173 6.44 22.74 -17.33
CA VAL A 173 5.64 23.90 -16.95
C VAL A 173 6.55 25.00 -16.47
N ASP A 174 6.39 26.21 -16.94
CA ASP A 174 7.17 27.37 -16.47
C ASP A 174 6.68 27.87 -15.09
N GLU A 175 7.56 28.60 -14.42
CA GLU A 175 7.29 29.12 -13.09
C GLU A 175 6.08 30.09 -13.08
N ALA A 176 5.88 30.84 -14.16
CA ALA A 176 4.75 31.77 -14.30
C ALA A 176 3.41 31.03 -14.33
N TRP A 177 3.36 29.90 -15.04
CA TRP A 177 2.15 29.04 -15.06
C TRP A 177 1.88 28.43 -13.68
N LEU A 178 2.92 27.96 -12.99
CA LEU A 178 2.79 27.44 -11.63
C LEU A 178 2.26 28.50 -10.67
N LYS A 179 2.77 29.73 -10.74
CA LYS A 179 2.24 30.87 -9.94
C LYS A 179 0.76 31.14 -10.24
N THR A 180 0.36 31.10 -11.51
CA THR A 180 -1.06 31.26 -11.89
C THR A 180 -1.92 30.14 -11.32
N LEU A 181 -1.41 28.91 -11.32
CA LEU A 181 -2.10 27.77 -10.69
C LEU A 181 -2.23 27.97 -9.18
N LEU A 182 -1.20 28.50 -8.53
CA LEU A 182 -1.18 28.76 -7.09
C LEU A 182 -2.18 29.84 -6.67
N ASP A 183 -2.32 30.88 -7.48
CA ASP A 183 -3.25 32.00 -7.22
C ASP A 183 -4.73 31.56 -7.32
N ARG A 184 -5.03 30.50 -8.08
CA ARG A 184 -6.38 29.94 -8.20
C ARG A 184 -6.85 29.16 -6.96
N GLY A 185 -5.93 28.69 -6.15
CA GLY A 185 -6.26 27.82 -5.01
C GLY A 185 -6.55 26.36 -5.44
N PRO A 186 -6.70 25.45 -4.46
CA PRO A 186 -7.06 24.07 -4.75
C PRO A 186 -8.39 24.04 -5.50
N VAL A 187 -8.46 23.24 -6.56
CA VAL A 187 -9.72 22.99 -7.25
C VAL A 187 -10.66 22.32 -6.24
N SER A 188 -11.58 23.11 -5.70
CA SER A 188 -12.72 22.57 -4.97
C SER A 188 -13.52 21.78 -6.02
N GLY A 189 -13.53 20.46 -5.91
CA GLY A 189 -14.31 19.61 -6.82
C GLY A 189 -15.73 20.14 -6.87
N GLU A 190 -16.22 20.49 -8.06
CA GLU A 190 -17.58 20.91 -8.25
C GLU A 190 -18.51 19.79 -7.79
N GLY A 191 -19.37 20.09 -6.84
CA GLY A 191 -20.40 19.20 -6.29
C GLY A 191 -19.78 18.06 -5.44
N ASN A 192 -20.43 17.52 -4.54
CA ASN A 192 -20.29 16.26 -3.76
C ASN A 192 -18.92 15.54 -3.64
N ALA A 193 -17.77 16.21 -3.77
CA ALA A 193 -16.48 15.59 -3.46
C ALA A 193 -16.50 15.11 -2.00
N ASN A 194 -16.22 13.83 -1.77
CA ASN A 194 -16.13 13.32 -0.40
C ASN A 194 -14.88 13.90 0.30
N ALA A 195 -14.84 13.85 1.63
CA ALA A 195 -13.76 14.40 2.42
C ALA A 195 -12.38 13.84 2.03
N THR A 196 -12.32 12.60 1.57
CA THR A 196 -11.08 11.94 1.13
C THR A 196 -10.53 12.60 -0.13
N VAL A 197 -11.37 12.82 -1.14
CA VAL A 197 -10.96 13.47 -2.40
C VAL A 197 -10.59 14.93 -2.15
N ALA A 198 -11.37 15.65 -1.35
CA ALA A 198 -11.05 17.02 -0.95
C ALA A 198 -9.66 17.09 -0.29
N ARG A 199 -9.40 16.21 0.68
CA ARG A 199 -8.10 16.13 1.36
C ARG A 199 -6.95 15.77 0.39
N TRP A 200 -7.17 14.87 -0.56
CA TRP A 200 -6.16 14.55 -1.57
C TRP A 200 -5.84 15.75 -2.47
N ASN A 201 -6.86 16.51 -2.89
CA ASN A 201 -6.66 17.71 -3.70
C ASN A 201 -5.90 18.78 -2.93
N GLU A 202 -6.25 19.02 -1.67
CA GLU A 202 -5.51 19.92 -0.79
C GLU A 202 -4.05 19.47 -0.62
N THR A 203 -3.81 18.20 -0.32
CA THR A 203 -2.45 17.66 -0.16
C THR A 203 -1.61 17.79 -1.44
N ARG A 204 -2.20 17.54 -2.61
CA ARG A 204 -1.51 17.72 -3.90
C ARG A 204 -1.21 19.18 -4.18
N TRP A 205 -2.14 20.05 -3.85
CA TRP A 205 -1.98 21.49 -3.94
C TRP A 205 -0.85 21.99 -3.05
N ASP A 206 -0.88 21.68 -1.78
CA ASP A 206 0.16 22.08 -0.84
C ASP A 206 1.54 21.55 -1.26
N ARG A 207 1.60 20.33 -1.81
CA ARG A 207 2.83 19.78 -2.37
C ARG A 207 3.31 20.56 -3.60
N ALA A 208 2.43 20.99 -4.48
CA ALA A 208 2.77 21.82 -5.63
C ALA A 208 3.30 23.19 -5.18
N VAL A 209 2.64 23.83 -4.21
CA VAL A 209 3.12 25.08 -3.61
C VAL A 209 4.49 24.89 -2.97
N ALA A 210 4.68 23.84 -2.18
CA ALA A 210 5.96 23.55 -1.55
C ALA A 210 7.11 23.40 -2.56
N LEU A 211 6.83 22.80 -3.73
CA LEU A 211 7.82 22.68 -4.81
C LEU A 211 8.18 24.05 -5.41
N VAL A 212 7.19 24.91 -5.64
CA VAL A 212 7.41 26.26 -6.20
C VAL A 212 8.16 27.14 -5.19
N GLU A 213 7.76 27.11 -3.93
CA GLU A 213 8.41 27.84 -2.85
C GLU A 213 9.71 27.14 -2.37
N LYS A 214 10.10 26.04 -3.01
CA LYS A 214 11.31 25.27 -2.71
C LYS A 214 11.43 24.90 -1.22
N LEU A 215 10.30 24.58 -0.58
CA LEU A 215 10.23 24.13 0.80
C LEU A 215 10.54 22.63 0.87
N GLN A 216 11.44 22.23 1.74
CA GLN A 216 11.82 20.84 1.94
C GLN A 216 11.61 20.41 3.38
N LEU A 217 10.72 19.43 3.58
CA LEU A 217 10.54 18.72 4.85
C LEU A 217 11.27 17.39 4.79
N SER A 218 12.16 17.14 5.73
CA SER A 218 12.74 15.83 5.99
C SER A 218 12.40 15.38 7.41
N THR A 219 12.19 14.08 7.56
CA THR A 219 11.78 13.48 8.83
C THR A 219 12.55 12.19 9.08
N GLU A 220 12.83 11.93 10.35
CA GLU A 220 13.52 10.72 10.79
C GLU A 220 12.86 10.19 12.07
N LEU A 221 12.67 8.88 12.15
CA LEU A 221 12.27 8.18 13.38
C LEU A 221 13.53 7.69 14.11
N ASP A 222 13.55 7.82 15.42
CA ASP A 222 14.62 7.25 16.24
C ASP A 222 14.56 5.73 16.30
N ASP A 223 13.37 5.14 16.07
CA ASP A 223 13.16 3.69 15.89
C ASP A 223 12.04 3.47 14.85
N VAL A 224 12.25 2.55 13.94
CA VAL A 224 11.27 2.15 12.92
C VAL A 224 10.45 0.92 13.36
N LEU A 225 10.82 0.31 14.50
CA LEU A 225 10.14 -0.83 15.08
C LEU A 225 9.93 -0.56 16.56
N VAL A 226 8.68 -0.50 16.98
CA VAL A 226 8.29 -0.26 18.37
C VAL A 226 7.43 -1.41 18.91
N VAL A 227 7.40 -1.54 20.22
CA VAL A 227 6.43 -2.42 20.90
C VAL A 227 5.31 -1.60 21.51
N PRO A 228 4.11 -2.18 21.76
CA PRO A 228 3.03 -1.50 22.45
C PRO A 228 3.51 -0.85 23.76
N GLY A 229 3.14 0.42 23.98
CA GLY A 229 3.56 1.23 25.12
C GLY A 229 4.95 1.88 24.98
N GLN A 230 5.69 1.67 23.90
CA GLN A 230 7.00 2.26 23.69
C GLN A 230 6.89 3.68 23.13
N PRO A 231 7.69 4.64 23.64
CA PRO A 231 7.82 5.97 23.00
C PRO A 231 8.62 5.86 21.70
N VAL A 232 8.29 6.71 20.74
CA VAL A 232 9.02 6.95 19.50
C VAL A 232 9.14 8.45 19.25
N THR A 233 10.28 8.88 18.73
CA THR A 233 10.56 10.29 18.48
C THR A 233 10.70 10.55 16.99
N VAL A 234 9.91 11.49 16.49
CA VAL A 234 10.02 12.02 15.13
C VAL A 234 10.91 13.25 15.18
N THR A 235 12.02 13.22 14.47
CA THR A 235 12.85 14.41 14.23
C THR A 235 12.40 15.04 12.93
N PHE A 236 12.04 16.31 12.98
CA PHE A 236 11.67 17.13 11.82
C PHE A 236 12.82 18.05 11.47
N ARG A 237 13.02 18.25 10.18
CA ARG A 237 13.87 19.33 9.65
C ARG A 237 13.15 19.99 8.47
N MET A 238 12.90 21.28 8.58
CA MET A 238 12.39 22.11 7.51
C MET A 238 13.52 22.98 6.99
N THR A 239 13.67 23.05 5.66
CA THR A 239 14.61 23.94 4.98
C THR A 239 13.86 24.68 3.88
N ASP A 240 14.08 25.97 3.79
CA ASP A 240 13.50 26.85 2.79
C ASP A 240 14.62 27.32 1.84
N PHE A 241 14.50 26.96 0.57
CA PHE A 241 15.40 27.35 -0.52
C PHE A 241 14.75 28.36 -1.47
N GLY A 242 13.53 28.82 -1.16
CA GLY A 242 12.74 29.70 -1.99
C GLY A 242 13.22 31.15 -2.04
N GLU A 243 12.57 31.97 -2.82
CA GLU A 243 12.81 33.41 -2.86
C GLU A 243 12.06 34.13 -1.75
N ARG A 244 10.82 33.69 -1.46
CA ARG A 244 10.03 34.19 -0.33
C ARG A 244 10.47 33.46 0.95
N GLU A 245 10.51 34.20 2.05
CA GLU A 245 10.97 33.63 3.32
C GLU A 245 9.81 32.96 4.05
N ALA A 246 10.08 31.76 4.57
CA ALA A 246 9.20 31.14 5.52
C ALA A 246 9.38 31.82 6.88
N ALA A 247 8.30 32.34 7.46
CA ALA A 247 8.35 33.05 8.74
C ALA A 247 8.39 32.08 9.92
N SER A 248 7.51 31.07 9.90
CA SER A 248 7.39 30.10 10.98
C SER A 248 6.91 28.73 10.47
N VAL A 249 7.16 27.69 11.25
CA VAL A 249 6.72 26.32 10.98
C VAL A 249 6.10 25.72 12.23
N ALA A 250 4.90 25.16 12.09
CA ALA A 250 4.28 24.36 13.12
C ALA A 250 4.40 22.87 12.78
N PHE A 251 5.09 22.11 13.61
CA PHE A 251 5.29 20.68 13.45
C PHE A 251 4.31 19.88 14.29
N SER A 252 3.72 18.85 13.71
CA SER A 252 2.83 17.93 14.40
C SER A 252 2.94 16.53 13.81
N VAL A 253 2.36 15.56 14.51
CA VAL A 253 2.20 14.20 14.03
C VAL A 253 0.70 13.90 13.98
N GLU A 254 0.24 13.27 12.92
CA GLU A 254 -1.08 12.65 12.83
C GLU A 254 -0.94 11.14 12.88
N THR A 255 -1.94 10.48 13.44
CA THR A 255 -2.00 9.02 13.54
C THR A 255 -3.15 8.47 12.71
N ALA A 256 -3.01 7.24 12.24
CA ALA A 256 -4.13 6.50 11.67
C ALA A 256 -5.20 6.26 12.76
N PRO A 257 -6.50 6.15 12.43
CA PRO A 257 -7.58 5.98 13.41
C PRO A 257 -7.41 4.76 14.33
N TRP A 258 -6.74 3.74 13.85
CA TRP A 258 -6.47 2.50 14.60
C TRP A 258 -5.17 2.55 15.43
N PHE A 259 -4.40 3.62 15.30
CA PHE A 259 -3.23 3.92 16.15
C PHE A 259 -3.60 5.08 17.10
N ASP A 260 -4.62 4.84 17.93
CA ASP A 260 -5.17 5.85 18.82
C ASP A 260 -4.23 6.10 20.00
N THR A 261 -3.57 7.23 19.97
CA THR A 261 -2.65 7.69 21.03
C THR A 261 -2.81 9.17 21.30
N ALA A 262 -2.48 9.58 22.52
CA ALA A 262 -2.44 10.99 22.87
C ALA A 262 -1.34 11.72 22.07
N LEU A 263 -1.75 12.68 21.25
CA LEU A 263 -0.84 13.48 20.46
C LEU A 263 -0.42 14.72 21.22
N PRO A 264 0.87 15.10 21.19
CA PRO A 264 1.34 16.36 21.75
C PRO A 264 0.79 17.55 20.94
N ALA A 265 0.70 18.71 21.57
CA ALA A 265 0.36 19.94 20.86
C ALA A 265 1.41 20.23 19.77
N PRO A 266 1.01 20.86 18.64
CA PRO A 266 1.95 21.29 17.62
C PRO A 266 3.07 22.15 18.20
N VAL A 267 4.30 21.91 17.73
CA VAL A 267 5.49 22.69 18.12
C VAL A 267 5.74 23.77 17.07
N SER A 268 5.50 25.03 17.43
CA SER A 268 5.78 26.17 16.54
C SER A 268 7.19 26.69 16.75
N VAL A 269 7.90 26.92 15.65
CA VAL A 269 9.28 27.40 15.64
C VAL A 269 9.40 28.49 14.59
N GLU A 270 10.00 29.61 14.96
CA GLU A 270 10.39 30.67 14.01
C GLU A 270 11.52 30.17 13.12
N MET A 271 11.51 30.59 11.86
CA MET A 271 12.54 30.20 10.92
C MET A 271 13.87 30.91 11.29
N ALA A 272 14.94 30.13 11.30
CA ALA A 272 16.27 30.67 11.62
C ALA A 272 16.87 31.45 10.42
N GLU A 273 17.82 32.34 10.66
CA GLU A 273 18.50 33.12 9.62
C GLU A 273 19.16 32.28 8.52
N ASN A 274 19.58 31.04 8.87
CA ASN A 274 20.10 30.07 7.89
C ASN A 274 19.01 29.33 7.10
N ARG A 275 17.75 29.74 7.27
CA ARG A 275 16.57 29.20 6.58
C ARG A 275 16.38 27.69 6.81
N SER A 276 16.81 27.20 7.96
CA SER A 276 16.61 25.81 8.36
C SER A 276 16.28 25.72 9.84
N VAL A 277 15.30 24.89 10.17
CA VAL A 277 14.86 24.65 11.55
C VAL A 277 14.64 23.17 11.77
N SER A 278 14.95 22.70 12.98
CA SER A 278 14.74 21.30 13.37
C SER A 278 14.09 21.22 14.74
N THR A 279 13.19 20.27 14.92
CA THR A 279 12.55 19.99 16.23
C THR A 279 12.28 18.50 16.38
N LYS A 280 11.90 18.09 17.60
CA LYS A 280 11.56 16.71 17.91
C LYS A 280 10.17 16.64 18.53
N VAL A 281 9.40 15.67 18.09
CA VAL A 281 8.07 15.37 18.63
C VAL A 281 8.06 13.90 19.06
N SER A 282 7.76 13.64 20.33
CA SER A 282 7.68 12.28 20.86
C SER A 282 6.22 11.88 21.04
N ILE A 283 5.90 10.67 20.65
CA ILE A 283 4.61 10.02 20.85
C ILE A 283 4.83 8.65 21.50
N THR A 284 3.81 8.08 22.09
CA THR A 284 3.88 6.72 22.67
C THR A 284 2.94 5.79 21.90
N ALA A 285 3.45 4.65 21.46
CA ALA A 285 2.58 3.64 20.84
C ALA A 285 1.49 3.21 21.84
N PRO A 286 0.22 3.04 21.41
CA PRO A 286 -0.83 2.59 22.30
C PRO A 286 -0.43 1.27 23.01
N PRO A 287 -0.80 1.07 24.27
CA PRO A 287 -0.50 -0.19 24.98
C PRO A 287 -1.12 -1.43 24.33
N ASP A 288 -2.21 -1.23 23.61
CA ASP A 288 -3.00 -2.22 22.84
C ASP A 288 -2.84 -2.04 21.33
N ALA A 289 -1.79 -1.34 20.89
CA ALA A 289 -1.55 -1.10 19.47
C ALA A 289 -1.57 -2.40 18.67
N ALA A 290 -2.34 -2.41 17.58
CA ALA A 290 -2.36 -3.52 16.65
C ALA A 290 -0.98 -3.74 16.02
N LEU A 291 -0.57 -4.99 15.90
CA LEU A 291 0.72 -5.33 15.29
C LEU A 291 0.70 -5.02 13.81
N SER A 292 1.81 -4.53 13.28
CA SER A 292 1.97 -4.17 11.87
C SER A 292 2.20 -5.38 10.95
N VAL A 293 2.27 -6.59 11.48
CA VAL A 293 2.38 -7.82 10.70
C VAL A 293 1.06 -8.57 10.85
N PRO A 294 0.13 -8.39 9.91
CA PRO A 294 -1.12 -9.15 9.93
C PRO A 294 -0.82 -10.61 9.62
N GLU A 295 -1.44 -11.52 10.37
CA GLU A 295 -1.37 -12.95 10.14
C GLU A 295 -2.73 -13.48 9.67
N GLY A 296 -2.70 -14.52 8.82
CA GLY A 296 -3.89 -15.21 8.37
C GLY A 296 -4.84 -14.34 7.54
N GLU A 297 -6.09 -14.27 7.94
CA GLU A 297 -7.17 -13.57 7.21
C GLU A 297 -7.02 -12.04 7.19
N HIS A 298 -6.22 -11.48 8.08
CA HIS A 298 -5.95 -10.04 8.15
C HIS A 298 -4.81 -9.57 7.23
N LEU A 299 -4.18 -10.47 6.47
CA LEU A 299 -2.99 -10.18 5.65
C LEU A 299 -3.19 -9.02 4.67
N PHE A 300 -4.40 -8.82 4.20
CA PHE A 300 -4.78 -7.76 3.25
C PHE A 300 -5.74 -6.73 3.84
N ASP A 301 -5.82 -6.63 5.17
CA ASP A 301 -6.64 -5.63 5.82
C ASP A 301 -6.10 -4.22 5.47
N PRO A 302 -6.93 -3.31 4.94
CA PRO A 302 -6.54 -1.95 4.59
C PRO A 302 -5.87 -1.17 5.73
N HIS A 303 -6.16 -1.49 6.98
CA HIS A 303 -5.54 -0.87 8.16
C HIS A 303 -4.01 -0.97 8.15
N PHE A 304 -3.46 -2.04 7.59
CA PHE A 304 -2.01 -2.25 7.55
C PHE A 304 -1.35 -1.61 6.33
N MET A 305 -2.13 -1.11 5.39
CA MET A 305 -1.63 -0.44 4.17
C MET A 305 -1.49 1.08 4.34
N GLU A 306 -2.12 1.66 5.36
CA GLU A 306 -1.99 3.07 5.68
C GLU A 306 -0.79 3.31 6.62
N PRO A 307 -0.07 4.44 6.46
CA PRO A 307 0.98 4.78 7.40
C PRO A 307 0.38 5.00 8.79
N GLN A 308 0.98 4.38 9.82
CA GLN A 308 0.55 4.55 11.21
C GLN A 308 0.70 6.00 11.66
N LEU A 309 1.71 6.67 11.13
CA LEU A 309 2.05 8.04 11.46
C LEU A 309 2.21 8.87 10.20
N THR A 310 1.83 10.13 10.28
CA THR A 310 2.15 11.14 9.26
C THR A 310 2.77 12.34 9.95
N ALA A 311 3.98 12.68 9.57
CA ALA A 311 4.62 13.92 10.00
C ALA A 311 4.02 15.09 9.20
N VAL A 312 3.63 16.13 9.89
CA VAL A 312 3.00 17.32 9.31
C VAL A 312 3.77 18.55 9.67
N ALA A 313 4.12 19.35 8.68
CA ALA A 313 4.70 20.68 8.87
C ALA A 313 3.81 21.72 8.19
N ARG A 314 3.26 22.66 8.96
CA ARG A 314 2.50 23.79 8.45
C ARG A 314 3.39 25.02 8.42
N VAL A 315 3.71 25.48 7.21
CA VAL A 315 4.66 26.58 6.96
C VAL A 315 3.89 27.85 6.64
N THR A 316 4.19 28.93 7.36
CA THR A 316 3.70 30.25 7.02
C THR A 316 4.78 30.97 6.20
N VAL A 317 4.45 31.31 4.95
CA VAL A 317 5.33 32.05 4.02
C VAL A 317 4.96 33.51 4.04
N GLU A 318 5.94 34.41 4.08
CA GLU A 318 5.69 35.85 4.05
C GLU A 318 4.93 36.29 2.80
N GLY A 319 3.87 37.09 3.02
CA GLY A 319 3.03 37.58 1.93
C GLY A 319 2.11 36.55 1.29
N ALA A 320 1.99 35.34 1.87
CA ALA A 320 1.02 34.35 1.43
C ALA A 320 -0.25 34.43 2.29
N ASP A 321 -1.41 34.33 1.64
CA ASP A 321 -2.72 34.41 2.31
C ASP A 321 -3.06 33.15 3.11
N ARG A 322 -2.30 32.06 2.92
CA ARG A 322 -2.50 30.78 3.64
C ARG A 322 -1.18 30.08 3.94
N SER A 323 -1.20 29.26 4.98
CA SER A 323 -0.08 28.36 5.27
C SER A 323 -0.06 27.18 4.30
N VAL A 324 1.13 26.68 4.03
CA VAL A 324 1.38 25.47 3.22
C VAL A 324 1.57 24.28 4.14
N GLU A 325 0.87 23.19 3.89
CA GLU A 325 0.96 21.97 4.67
C GLU A 325 1.77 20.90 3.93
N LEU A 326 2.92 20.51 4.49
CA LEU A 326 3.72 19.39 3.99
C LEU A 326 3.47 18.18 4.86
N ARG A 327 3.25 17.04 4.19
CA ARG A 327 2.91 15.77 4.83
C ARG A 327 3.87 14.68 4.38
N VAL A 328 4.49 13.99 5.33
CA VAL A 328 5.40 12.87 5.08
C VAL A 328 4.90 11.65 5.83
N PRO A 329 4.46 10.59 5.11
CA PRO A 329 4.11 9.33 5.74
C PRO A 329 5.36 8.70 6.38
N LEU A 330 5.21 8.22 7.60
CA LEU A 330 6.27 7.57 8.35
C LEU A 330 5.99 6.08 8.46
N THR A 331 6.95 5.27 8.06
CA THR A 331 6.85 3.82 8.21
C THR A 331 7.28 3.42 9.62
N LEU A 332 6.29 3.10 10.46
CA LEU A 332 6.49 2.56 11.78
C LEU A 332 5.96 1.12 11.81
N LYS A 333 6.71 0.20 12.40
CA LYS A 333 6.26 -1.18 12.62
C LYS A 333 5.99 -1.38 14.10
N VAL A 334 4.79 -1.86 14.43
CA VAL A 334 4.47 -2.30 15.78
C VAL A 334 4.68 -3.82 15.85
N ALA A 335 5.57 -4.26 16.71
CA ALA A 335 5.92 -5.66 16.89
C ALA A 335 5.56 -6.14 18.31
N PRO A 336 5.38 -7.45 18.55
CA PRO A 336 5.26 -7.97 19.90
C PRO A 336 6.58 -7.75 20.68
N ARG A 337 6.49 -7.59 21.99
CA ARG A 337 7.69 -7.42 22.84
C ARG A 337 8.70 -8.55 22.64
N VAL A 338 8.21 -9.77 22.56
CA VAL A 338 8.98 -10.94 22.18
C VAL A 338 8.23 -11.69 21.09
N GLU A 339 8.93 -12.10 20.08
CA GLU A 339 8.40 -12.87 18.96
C GLU A 339 9.02 -14.27 18.95
N ALA A 340 8.19 -15.30 18.78
CA ALA A 340 8.63 -16.64 18.47
C ALA A 340 8.16 -17.00 17.05
N LYS A 341 9.07 -17.49 16.21
CA LYS A 341 8.76 -17.85 14.81
C LYS A 341 9.43 -19.14 14.41
N VAL A 342 8.66 -20.07 13.85
CA VAL A 342 9.24 -21.27 13.22
C VAL A 342 9.75 -20.88 11.82
N VAL A 343 11.07 -20.94 11.62
CA VAL A 343 11.73 -20.34 10.45
C VAL A 343 12.04 -21.33 9.33
N ASN A 344 12.07 -22.65 9.60
CA ASN A 344 12.36 -23.69 8.62
C ASN A 344 11.10 -24.51 8.25
N SER A 345 9.97 -23.87 8.05
CA SER A 345 8.68 -24.52 7.75
C SER A 345 8.23 -24.16 6.32
N PRO A 346 7.59 -25.09 5.57
CA PRO A 346 7.26 -26.47 5.93
C PRO A 346 8.45 -27.44 5.83
N LEU A 347 8.51 -28.40 6.73
CA LEU A 347 9.43 -29.53 6.66
C LEU A 347 8.80 -30.68 5.88
N LEU A 348 9.46 -31.15 4.83
CA LEU A 348 9.04 -32.32 4.08
C LEU A 348 9.66 -33.57 4.70
N VAL A 349 8.82 -34.47 5.22
CA VAL A 349 9.25 -35.67 5.93
C VAL A 349 8.75 -36.92 5.21
N ARG A 350 9.68 -37.78 4.79
CA ARG A 350 9.35 -39.06 4.16
C ARG A 350 9.01 -40.09 5.23
N ARG A 351 7.81 -40.68 5.15
CA ARG A 351 7.36 -41.73 6.04
C ARG A 351 8.27 -42.97 5.93
N GLY A 352 8.55 -43.56 7.06
CA GLY A 352 9.37 -44.82 7.14
C GLY A 352 10.88 -44.62 6.93
N THR A 353 11.34 -43.41 6.58
CA THR A 353 12.78 -43.14 6.39
C THR A 353 13.34 -42.15 7.42
N LEU A 354 12.52 -41.25 7.92
CA LEU A 354 12.88 -40.28 8.93
C LEU A 354 11.99 -40.50 10.16
N HIS A 355 12.62 -40.60 11.35
CA HIS A 355 11.95 -40.77 12.61
C HIS A 355 11.93 -39.50 13.46
N ASP A 356 12.46 -38.40 12.92
CA ASP A 356 12.60 -37.14 13.62
C ASP A 356 12.43 -35.96 12.64
N ALA A 357 11.64 -34.95 13.02
CA ALA A 357 11.52 -33.69 12.35
C ALA A 357 12.15 -32.61 13.24
N VAL A 358 13.08 -31.82 12.68
CA VAL A 358 13.79 -30.79 13.43
C VAL A 358 13.26 -29.42 13.00
N PHE A 359 12.61 -28.73 13.92
CA PHE A 359 12.13 -27.37 13.72
C PHE A 359 13.09 -26.36 14.33
N ASP A 360 13.34 -25.27 13.63
CA ASP A 360 14.10 -24.15 14.15
C ASP A 360 13.13 -23.02 14.57
N VAL A 361 13.16 -22.72 15.87
CA VAL A 361 12.34 -21.67 16.48
C VAL A 361 13.23 -20.46 16.77
N LEU A 362 13.06 -19.40 16.00
CA LEU A 362 13.66 -18.09 16.24
C LEU A 362 12.89 -17.41 17.37
N VAL A 363 13.59 -16.96 18.39
CA VAL A 363 13.05 -16.08 19.45
C VAL A 363 13.77 -14.76 19.36
N LYS A 364 13.01 -13.67 19.26
CA LYS A 364 13.54 -12.31 19.12
C LYS A 364 12.94 -11.38 20.16
N ASN A 365 13.79 -10.61 20.82
CA ASN A 365 13.38 -9.55 21.74
C ASN A 365 13.30 -8.22 20.99
N ASN A 366 12.09 -7.72 20.78
CA ASN A 366 11.83 -6.41 20.17
C ASN A 366 11.69 -5.29 21.22
N ALA A 367 11.67 -5.65 22.52
CA ALA A 367 11.53 -4.65 23.58
C ALA A 367 12.82 -3.84 23.77
N PRO A 368 12.72 -2.58 24.29
CA PRO A 368 13.89 -1.74 24.56
C PRO A 368 14.75 -2.20 25.72
N GLU A 369 14.27 -3.17 26.51
CA GLU A 369 14.98 -3.78 27.65
C GLU A 369 15.21 -5.29 27.44
N GLN A 370 15.96 -5.90 28.37
CA GLN A 370 16.14 -7.35 28.41
C GLN A 370 14.80 -8.07 28.62
N ALA A 371 14.57 -9.14 27.87
CA ALA A 371 13.38 -9.99 27.99
C ALA A 371 13.77 -11.43 28.40
N LYS A 372 13.01 -11.95 29.36
CA LYS A 372 13.14 -13.34 29.83
C LYS A 372 11.75 -13.99 29.83
N GLY A 373 11.73 -15.29 29.57
CA GLY A 373 10.49 -16.06 29.57
C GLY A 373 10.67 -17.43 28.97
N ASN A 374 9.55 -18.02 28.56
CA ASN A 374 9.52 -19.34 27.94
C ASN A 374 8.74 -19.27 26.61
N VAL A 375 9.18 -20.09 25.65
CA VAL A 375 8.35 -20.44 24.48
C VAL A 375 7.72 -21.79 24.81
N MET A 376 6.40 -21.83 24.84
CA MET A 376 5.64 -23.06 25.03
C MET A 376 5.45 -23.74 23.66
N LEU A 377 5.73 -25.04 23.63
CA LEU A 377 5.66 -25.84 22.41
C LEU A 377 4.59 -26.93 22.56
N SER A 378 3.81 -27.11 21.50
CA SER A 378 2.90 -28.24 21.37
C SER A 378 2.86 -28.73 19.94
N MET A 379 2.68 -30.00 19.74
CA MET A 379 2.58 -30.62 18.44
C MET A 379 1.32 -31.50 18.33
N ALA A 380 0.89 -31.74 17.12
CA ALA A 380 -0.24 -32.61 16.81
C ALA A 380 -0.01 -34.03 17.39
N PRO A 381 -1.09 -34.75 17.79
CA PRO A 381 -0.99 -36.11 18.32
C PRO A 381 -0.22 -37.05 17.40
N GLY A 382 0.60 -37.92 18.00
CA GLY A 382 1.46 -38.85 17.28
C GLY A 382 2.91 -38.38 17.12
N PHE A 383 3.21 -37.16 17.55
CA PHE A 383 4.58 -36.64 17.69
C PHE A 383 4.96 -36.54 19.16
N THR A 384 6.25 -36.75 19.45
CA THR A 384 6.83 -36.54 20.79
C THR A 384 7.94 -35.50 20.66
N LEU A 385 7.75 -34.34 21.28
CA LEU A 385 8.78 -33.30 21.35
C LEU A 385 9.86 -33.67 22.38
N ASP A 386 11.11 -33.36 22.08
CA ASP A 386 12.25 -33.49 23.02
C ASP A 386 12.12 -32.48 24.17
N GLN A 387 11.45 -31.35 23.93
CA GLN A 387 11.15 -30.31 24.91
C GLN A 387 9.80 -29.66 24.61
N THR A 388 9.04 -29.32 25.64
CA THR A 388 7.74 -28.62 25.50
C THR A 388 7.83 -27.17 25.96
N SER A 389 8.98 -26.71 26.40
CA SER A 389 9.25 -25.34 26.82
C SER A 389 10.71 -25.00 26.54
N ILE A 390 10.92 -23.81 25.95
CA ILE A 390 12.25 -23.26 25.68
C ILE A 390 12.43 -22.00 26.52
N PRO A 391 13.28 -21.99 27.53
CA PRO A 391 13.62 -20.82 28.30
C PRO A 391 14.49 -19.88 27.45
N PHE A 392 14.21 -18.58 27.48
CA PHE A 392 15.02 -17.55 26.83
C PHE A 392 15.39 -16.42 27.80
N ASP A 393 16.56 -15.84 27.55
CA ASP A 393 17.07 -14.64 28.20
C ASP A 393 17.81 -13.84 27.12
N LEU A 394 17.18 -12.76 26.61
CA LEU A 394 17.65 -12.01 25.47
C LEU A 394 17.81 -10.53 25.82
N ALA A 395 18.98 -9.98 25.55
CA ALA A 395 19.21 -8.55 25.64
C ALA A 395 18.32 -7.79 24.65
N LYS A 396 18.23 -6.46 24.76
CA LYS A 396 17.57 -5.58 23.79
C LYS A 396 17.99 -5.93 22.35
N GLY A 397 17.05 -6.16 21.46
CA GLY A 397 17.29 -6.52 20.07
C GLY A 397 17.95 -7.87 19.84
N GLY A 398 18.16 -8.64 20.92
CA GLY A 398 18.76 -9.96 20.84
C GLY A 398 17.83 -10.98 20.21
N GLU A 399 18.42 -11.92 19.47
CA GLU A 399 17.70 -13.04 18.88
C GLU A 399 18.49 -14.34 19.02
N ARG A 400 17.76 -15.46 19.06
CA ARG A 400 18.36 -16.80 19.13
C ARG A 400 17.47 -17.83 18.46
N ILE A 401 18.10 -18.77 17.75
CA ILE A 401 17.44 -19.93 17.17
C ILE A 401 17.63 -21.13 18.11
N TYR A 402 16.53 -21.84 18.33
CA TYR A 402 16.50 -23.07 19.11
C TYR A 402 15.97 -24.18 18.22
N SER A 403 16.72 -25.28 18.12
CA SER A 403 16.28 -26.48 17.41
C SER A 403 15.43 -27.37 18.32
N VAL A 404 14.28 -27.79 17.82
CA VAL A 404 13.29 -28.62 18.52
C VAL A 404 13.11 -29.91 17.74
N HIS A 405 13.33 -31.01 18.39
CA HIS A 405 13.19 -32.36 17.83
C HIS A 405 11.79 -32.91 18.08
N ALA A 406 11.09 -33.26 17.01
CA ALA A 406 9.79 -33.90 17.08
C ALA A 406 9.88 -35.32 16.53
N LYS A 407 9.95 -36.31 17.42
CA LYS A 407 9.94 -37.76 17.07
C LYS A 407 8.60 -38.14 16.48
N ILE A 408 8.64 -38.86 15.39
CA ILE A 408 7.47 -39.22 14.57
C ILE A 408 7.02 -40.62 14.99
N GLY A 409 5.76 -40.77 15.36
CA GLY A 409 5.17 -42.08 15.72
C GLY A 409 4.86 -42.93 14.48
N ASP A 410 4.83 -44.25 14.67
CA ASP A 410 4.77 -45.25 13.59
C ASP A 410 3.47 -45.23 12.75
N ASN A 411 2.36 -44.65 13.26
CA ASN A 411 1.03 -44.79 12.67
C ASN A 411 0.49 -43.48 12.08
N LEU A 412 1.33 -42.52 11.70
CA LEU A 412 0.92 -41.26 11.14
C LEU A 412 0.71 -41.37 9.62
N GLY A 413 -0.43 -40.87 9.13
CA GLY A 413 -0.76 -40.82 7.69
C GLY A 413 -0.07 -39.66 6.95
N PRO A 414 -0.09 -39.67 5.61
CA PRO A 414 0.44 -38.55 4.81
C PRO A 414 -0.48 -37.34 4.91
N ARG A 415 -0.05 -36.29 5.60
CA ARG A 415 -0.73 -35.01 5.76
C ARG A 415 0.18 -33.99 6.45
N ASP A 416 -0.32 -32.79 6.62
CA ASP A 416 0.33 -31.75 7.39
C ASP A 416 0.02 -31.90 8.89
N TYR A 417 1.07 -31.75 9.70
CA TYR A 417 1.02 -31.78 11.16
C TYR A 417 1.64 -30.49 11.70
N LEU A 418 0.94 -29.82 12.61
CA LEU A 418 1.33 -28.51 13.11
C LEU A 418 2.12 -28.60 14.41
N LEU A 419 3.25 -27.91 14.45
CA LEU A 419 3.94 -27.47 15.66
C LEU A 419 3.42 -26.07 16.01
N ASN A 420 2.99 -25.86 17.23
CA ASN A 420 2.70 -24.54 17.79
C ASN A 420 3.84 -24.08 18.66
N ALA A 421 4.35 -22.89 18.44
CA ALA A 421 5.30 -22.20 19.30
C ALA A 421 4.69 -20.87 19.75
N VAL A 422 4.48 -20.69 21.05
CA VAL A 422 3.83 -19.51 21.61
C VAL A 422 4.63 -18.99 22.81
N ILE A 423 4.81 -17.68 22.90
CA ILE A 423 5.40 -17.06 24.09
C ILE A 423 4.44 -17.24 25.26
N GLU A 424 4.95 -17.69 26.40
CA GLU A 424 4.13 -17.88 27.62
C GLU A 424 3.41 -16.58 27.99
N GLY A 425 2.07 -16.66 28.08
CA GLY A 425 1.21 -15.51 28.34
C GLY A 425 0.79 -14.74 27.08
N ASP A 426 1.27 -15.09 25.89
CA ASP A 426 0.79 -14.57 24.62
C ASP A 426 -0.29 -15.49 24.01
N ALA A 427 -1.26 -14.92 23.33
CA ALA A 427 -2.31 -15.69 22.65
C ALA A 427 -1.98 -16.00 21.17
N ARG A 428 -0.81 -15.58 20.67
CA ARG A 428 -0.43 -15.65 19.25
C ARG A 428 0.60 -16.76 19.03
N PRO A 429 0.19 -17.94 18.54
CA PRO A 429 1.10 -18.99 18.18
C PRO A 429 1.78 -18.71 16.82
N SER A 430 3.04 -19.10 16.71
CA SER A 430 3.69 -19.34 15.42
C SER A 430 3.60 -20.81 15.07
N PHE A 431 3.29 -21.10 13.81
CA PHE A 431 3.07 -22.45 13.34
C PHE A 431 4.25 -22.95 12.51
N GLY A 432 4.71 -24.15 12.83
CA GLY A 432 5.57 -24.96 11.99
C GLY A 432 4.76 -26.11 11.38
N VAL A 433 5.07 -26.51 10.16
CA VAL A 433 4.41 -27.60 9.45
C VAL A 433 5.39 -28.73 9.19
N ALA A 434 5.09 -29.94 9.65
CA ALA A 434 5.70 -31.17 9.17
C ALA A 434 4.74 -31.82 8.15
N ARG A 435 5.13 -31.82 6.89
CA ARG A 435 4.39 -32.47 5.81
C ARG A 435 4.90 -33.89 5.62
N LEU A 436 4.14 -34.88 6.10
CA LEU A 436 4.44 -36.29 5.87
C LEU A 436 3.98 -36.71 4.49
N VAL A 437 4.88 -37.33 3.73
CA VAL A 437 4.60 -37.81 2.38
C VAL A 437 4.97 -39.27 2.27
N ASP A 438 4.17 -40.06 1.52
CA ASP A 438 4.55 -41.38 1.07
C ASP A 438 5.51 -41.24 -0.10
N VAL A 439 6.57 -42.02 -0.09
CA VAL A 439 7.43 -42.15 -1.27
C VAL A 439 6.85 -43.28 -2.10
N ASP A 440 6.08 -42.96 -3.11
CA ASP A 440 5.93 -43.90 -4.21
C ASP A 440 7.29 -44.03 -4.90
N VAL A 441 7.93 -45.14 -4.70
CA VAL A 441 9.11 -45.52 -5.49
C VAL A 441 8.55 -45.92 -6.86
N PRO A 442 8.94 -45.23 -7.95
CA PRO A 442 8.52 -45.62 -9.28
C PRO A 442 9.10 -46.98 -9.68
#